data_aec343de731090a347bd10f4eebdfa6a
#
_entry.id   aec343de731090a347bd10f4eebdfa6a
#
_cell.length_a   1.000
_cell.length_b   1.000
_cell.length_c   1.000
_cell.angle_alpha   90.00
_cell.angle_beta   90.00
_cell.angle_gamma   90.00
#
_symmetry.space_group_name_H-M   'P 1'
#
loop_
_entity.id
_entity.type
_entity.pdbx_description
1 polymer ?
#
loop_
_entity_poly.entity_id
_entity_poly.type
_entity_poly.pdbx_seq_one_letter_code
_entity_poly.pdbx_strand_id
1 'polypeptide(L)'
;MKISQDELVQRITREVLAQLNGEQKSAPGAPTTPFGAEASTRYPSPQQIAENGFPCNISARHGHLTPEHVEILFGAGQKLTPFKYLYQEGQFASEQQVQIVGPRGSISNVRILGPERSKSQVEVSRTDALALGVTPPILQSVNHGKGAPVTIVGPKGSVHLKDALIRAKRHVHFHPDEAALMGVKDGDEVPVELPVGDQGLVLYNVLVRTHDDFHAEMHIDTDEGNAAGLPPGGKAFLLSPRSGICQICR
;
A
#
# COMPACT_ATOMS: atom_id res chain seq x y z
N MET A 1 -37.91 -27.30 12.84
CA MET A 1 -38.59 -26.26 12.04
C MET A 1 -37.59 -25.76 11.01
N LYS A 2 -37.83 -25.97 9.72
CA LYS A 2 -36.96 -25.47 8.63
C LYS A 2 -37.42 -24.06 8.32
N ILE A 3 -36.49 -23.08 8.51
CA ILE A 3 -36.70 -21.69 8.10
C ILE A 3 -36.78 -21.67 6.57
N SER A 4 -37.76 -20.96 6.00
CA SER A 4 -37.86 -20.79 4.56
C SER A 4 -36.69 -19.92 4.02
N GLN A 5 -36.37 -20.08 2.75
CA GLN A 5 -35.30 -19.30 2.11
C GLN A 5 -35.57 -17.78 2.17
N ASP A 6 -36.84 -17.38 2.04
CA ASP A 6 -37.26 -15.98 2.12
C ASP A 6 -37.13 -15.42 3.54
N GLU A 7 -37.44 -16.20 4.56
CA GLU A 7 -37.24 -15.78 5.96
C GLU A 7 -35.76 -15.63 6.32
N LEU A 8 -34.90 -16.51 5.76
CA LEU A 8 -33.46 -16.43 5.93
C LEU A 8 -32.88 -15.15 5.26
N VAL A 9 -33.30 -14.86 4.02
CA VAL A 9 -32.88 -13.65 3.28
C VAL A 9 -33.32 -12.39 4.02
N GLN A 10 -34.59 -12.32 4.47
CA GLN A 10 -35.08 -11.15 5.22
C GLN A 10 -34.36 -10.95 6.56
N ARG A 11 -33.96 -12.02 7.21
CA ARG A 11 -33.20 -11.93 8.46
C ARG A 11 -31.79 -11.43 8.23
N ILE A 12 -31.06 -11.98 7.24
CA ILE A 12 -29.72 -11.52 6.85
C ILE A 12 -29.76 -10.05 6.43
N THR A 13 -30.73 -9.67 5.59
CA THR A 13 -30.86 -8.28 5.14
C THR A 13 -31.07 -7.32 6.31
N ARG A 14 -31.90 -7.68 7.30
CA ARG A 14 -32.10 -6.85 8.51
C ARG A 14 -30.86 -6.76 9.37
N GLU A 15 -30.12 -7.85 9.55
CA GLU A 15 -28.86 -7.85 10.31
C GLU A 15 -27.79 -7.00 9.64
N VAL A 16 -27.62 -7.09 8.33
CA VAL A 16 -26.68 -6.28 7.55
C VAL A 16 -27.07 -4.79 7.60
N LEU A 17 -28.35 -4.46 7.41
CA LEU A 17 -28.81 -3.06 7.49
C LEU A 17 -28.66 -2.50 8.90
N ALA A 18 -28.84 -3.28 9.95
CA ALA A 18 -28.63 -2.86 11.33
C ALA A 18 -27.15 -2.60 11.63
N GLN A 19 -26.23 -3.40 11.07
CA GLN A 19 -24.78 -3.15 11.17
C GLN A 19 -24.38 -1.88 10.40
N LEU A 20 -24.85 -1.70 9.18
CA LEU A 20 -24.56 -0.50 8.38
C LEU A 20 -25.10 0.78 9.00
N ASN A 21 -26.29 0.74 9.64
CA ASN A 21 -26.87 1.89 10.32
C ASN A 21 -26.31 2.12 11.74
N GLY A 22 -25.71 1.11 12.37
CA GLY A 22 -25.08 1.21 13.69
C GLY A 22 -23.68 1.84 13.66
N GLU A 23 -23.02 1.86 12.53
CA GLU A 23 -21.68 2.45 12.36
C GLU A 23 -21.67 3.96 12.05
N GLN A 24 -22.85 4.62 11.97
CA GLN A 24 -22.93 6.08 11.96
C GLN A 24 -22.84 6.71 13.37
N LYS A 25 -21.94 6.21 14.20
CA LYS A 25 -21.46 7.00 15.35
C LYS A 25 -20.27 7.83 14.89
N SER A 26 -20.51 9.15 14.90
CA SER A 26 -19.55 10.26 14.77
C SER A 26 -18.09 9.82 14.88
N ALA A 27 -17.33 10.01 13.79
CA ALA A 27 -15.88 9.96 13.84
C ALA A 27 -15.37 10.85 14.97
N PRO A 28 -14.49 10.37 15.85
CA PRO A 28 -13.80 11.22 16.79
C PRO A 28 -13.04 12.26 15.97
N GLY A 29 -13.13 13.54 16.37
CA GLY A 29 -12.45 14.64 15.71
C GLY A 29 -11.01 14.32 15.42
N ALA A 30 -10.55 14.71 14.22
CA ALA A 30 -9.18 14.55 13.81
C ALA A 30 -8.23 15.02 14.93
N PRO A 31 -7.24 14.22 15.32
CA PRO A 31 -6.27 14.66 16.31
C PRO A 31 -5.45 15.79 15.69
N THR A 32 -5.72 17.01 16.13
CA THR A 32 -4.85 18.16 15.92
C THR A 32 -3.69 18.04 16.90
N THR A 33 -2.64 17.31 16.57
CA THR A 33 -1.37 17.44 17.26
C THR A 33 -0.38 18.11 16.33
N PRO A 34 0.21 19.25 16.74
CA PRO A 34 1.34 19.82 16.02
C PRO A 34 2.50 18.83 16.09
N PHE A 35 3.13 18.60 14.95
CA PHE A 35 4.38 17.85 14.87
C PHE A 35 5.44 18.55 15.75
N GLY A 36 5.74 17.94 16.88
CA GLY A 36 6.77 18.42 17.80
C GLY A 36 6.83 17.58 19.08
N ALA A 37 7.93 16.88 19.27
CA ALA A 37 8.42 16.27 20.52
C ALA A 37 8.08 14.81 20.85
N GLU A 38 7.37 14.02 20.03
CA GLU A 38 7.16 12.58 20.31
C GLU A 38 7.69 11.62 19.20
N ALA A 39 8.59 12.09 18.35
CA ALA A 39 9.11 11.25 17.25
C ALA A 39 9.87 10.00 17.73
N SER A 40 10.47 10.02 18.92
CA SER A 40 11.32 8.93 19.41
C SER A 40 10.56 7.69 19.88
N THR A 41 9.23 7.75 20.07
CA THR A 41 8.41 6.62 20.54
C THR A 41 7.59 5.95 19.43
N ARG A 42 7.46 6.60 18.27
CA ARG A 42 6.63 6.11 17.16
C ARG A 42 7.33 5.03 16.35
N TYR A 43 8.63 5.12 16.21
CA TYR A 43 9.42 4.20 15.40
C TYR A 43 10.35 3.37 16.28
N PRO A 44 10.51 2.05 16.00
CA PRO A 44 11.45 1.21 16.74
C PRO A 44 12.89 1.67 16.48
N SER A 45 13.77 1.48 17.47
CA SER A 45 15.20 1.72 17.28
C SER A 45 15.81 0.72 16.28
N PRO A 46 16.96 1.04 15.65
CA PRO A 46 17.64 0.11 14.75
C PRO A 46 17.91 -1.26 15.37
N GLN A 47 18.24 -1.33 16.66
CA GLN A 47 18.45 -2.57 17.40
C GLN A 47 17.16 -3.37 17.53
N GLN A 48 16.05 -2.70 17.86
CA GLN A 48 14.73 -3.37 17.94
C GLN A 48 14.29 -3.92 16.58
N ILE A 49 14.62 -3.22 15.48
CA ILE A 49 14.36 -3.70 14.11
C ILE A 49 15.16 -4.96 13.82
N ALA A 50 16.44 -4.98 14.17
CA ALA A 50 17.31 -6.13 13.95
C ALA A 50 16.86 -7.37 14.74
N GLU A 51 16.36 -7.18 15.97
CA GLU A 51 15.92 -8.26 16.86
C GLU A 51 14.48 -8.72 16.58
N ASN A 52 13.58 -7.79 16.31
CA ASN A 52 12.14 -8.04 16.31
C ASN A 52 11.49 -7.90 14.93
N GLY A 53 12.29 -7.68 13.89
CA GLY A 53 11.79 -7.40 12.54
C GLY A 53 11.18 -6.00 12.40
N PHE A 54 10.79 -5.66 11.21
CA PHE A 54 10.20 -4.37 10.84
C PHE A 54 8.79 -4.57 10.29
N PRO A 55 7.93 -3.53 10.33
CA PRO A 55 6.58 -3.60 9.79
C PRO A 55 6.58 -4.01 8.31
N CYS A 56 5.62 -4.86 7.93
CA CYS A 56 5.34 -5.17 6.55
C CYS A 56 3.90 -4.74 6.24
N ASN A 57 3.74 -3.83 5.31
CA ASN A 57 2.46 -3.29 4.91
C ASN A 57 2.08 -3.72 3.50
N ILE A 58 0.80 -4.08 3.34
CA ILE A 58 0.20 -4.39 2.05
C ILE A 58 -0.21 -3.08 1.39
N SER A 59 0.51 -2.71 0.32
CA SER A 59 0.14 -1.62 -0.57
C SER A 59 -0.97 -2.10 -1.51
N ALA A 60 -2.22 -1.94 -1.07
CA ALA A 60 -3.36 -2.17 -1.95
C ALA A 60 -3.30 -1.22 -3.15
N ARG A 61 -4.05 -1.52 -4.21
CA ARG A 61 -4.13 -0.65 -5.38
C ARG A 61 -4.40 0.80 -5.00
N HIS A 62 -3.62 1.71 -5.54
CA HIS A 62 -3.73 3.14 -5.25
C HIS A 62 -3.20 3.99 -6.40
N GLY A 63 -3.47 5.28 -6.33
CA GLY A 63 -2.96 6.26 -7.29
C GLY A 63 -2.24 7.41 -6.62
N HIS A 64 -1.30 8.01 -7.35
CA HIS A 64 -0.69 9.29 -7.07
C HIS A 64 -1.05 10.25 -8.19
N LEU A 65 -1.38 11.48 -7.88
CA LEU A 65 -1.82 12.47 -8.86
C LEU A 65 -0.96 13.73 -8.81
N THR A 66 -0.88 14.40 -9.95
CA THR A 66 -0.42 15.78 -10.01
C THR A 66 -1.52 16.73 -9.56
N PRO A 67 -1.20 17.96 -9.10
CA PRO A 67 -2.23 18.97 -8.79
C PRO A 67 -3.22 19.19 -9.93
N GLU A 68 -2.73 19.26 -11.17
CA GLU A 68 -3.56 19.40 -12.37
C GLU A 68 -4.58 18.26 -12.53
N HIS A 69 -4.14 17.00 -12.35
CA HIS A 69 -5.03 15.86 -12.46
C HIS A 69 -6.02 15.77 -11.30
N VAL A 70 -5.67 16.28 -10.11
CA VAL A 70 -6.62 16.41 -9.00
C VAL A 70 -7.74 17.36 -9.40
N GLU A 71 -7.44 18.52 -9.97
CA GLU A 71 -8.46 19.46 -10.44
C GLU A 71 -9.35 18.90 -11.56
N ILE A 72 -8.77 18.21 -12.53
CA ILE A 72 -9.54 17.57 -13.62
C ILE A 72 -10.52 16.53 -13.07
N LEU A 73 -10.06 15.69 -12.13
CA LEU A 73 -10.83 14.56 -11.62
C LEU A 73 -11.85 14.96 -10.55
N PHE A 74 -11.55 15.97 -9.73
CA PHE A 74 -12.36 16.35 -8.56
C PHE A 74 -12.94 17.76 -8.64
N GLY A 75 -12.48 18.61 -9.55
CA GLY A 75 -12.95 19.99 -9.78
C GLY A 75 -11.86 21.02 -9.56
N ALA A 76 -12.00 22.17 -10.20
CA ALA A 76 -11.04 23.28 -10.11
C ALA A 76 -10.83 23.73 -8.67
N GLY A 77 -9.58 23.96 -8.28
CA GLY A 77 -9.16 24.38 -6.93
C GLY A 77 -9.21 23.28 -5.86
N GLN A 78 -9.62 22.07 -6.22
CA GLN A 78 -9.61 20.94 -5.27
C GLN A 78 -8.18 20.48 -4.98
N LYS A 79 -7.97 20.02 -3.75
CA LYS A 79 -6.73 19.40 -3.27
C LYS A 79 -7.04 18.07 -2.60
N LEU A 80 -6.02 17.25 -2.44
CA LEU A 80 -6.16 15.99 -1.68
C LEU A 80 -6.38 16.28 -0.20
N THR A 81 -7.43 15.67 0.37
CA THR A 81 -7.82 15.81 1.77
C THR A 81 -7.38 14.59 2.55
N PRO A 82 -6.56 14.73 3.60
CA PRO A 82 -6.13 13.59 4.40
C PRO A 82 -7.31 12.86 5.07
N PHE A 83 -7.41 11.55 4.82
CA PHE A 83 -8.31 10.63 5.53
C PHE A 83 -7.57 9.90 6.66
N LYS A 84 -6.33 9.42 6.37
CA LYS A 84 -5.50 8.71 7.33
C LYS A 84 -4.02 8.92 6.99
N TYR A 85 -3.23 9.32 7.98
CA TYR A 85 -1.77 9.39 7.81
C TYR A 85 -1.16 7.98 7.75
N LEU A 86 -0.17 7.83 6.88
CA LEU A 86 0.57 6.59 6.69
C LEU A 86 1.75 6.49 7.67
N TYR A 87 2.48 5.40 7.61
CA TYR A 87 3.62 5.16 8.49
C TYR A 87 4.76 6.14 8.19
N GLN A 88 5.08 6.35 6.91
CA GLN A 88 6.10 7.32 6.50
C GLN A 88 5.60 8.76 6.71
N GLU A 89 6.50 9.64 7.15
CA GLU A 89 6.16 11.04 7.44
C GLU A 89 5.66 11.80 6.20
N GLY A 90 4.70 12.69 6.41
CA GLY A 90 4.12 13.53 5.36
C GLY A 90 3.23 12.80 4.36
N GLN A 91 3.15 11.47 4.39
CA GLN A 91 2.29 10.70 3.50
C GLN A 91 0.93 10.38 4.13
N PHE A 92 -0.11 10.39 3.32
CA PHE A 92 -1.47 10.09 3.76
C PHE A 92 -2.31 9.40 2.68
N ALA A 93 -3.24 8.59 3.11
CA ALA A 93 -4.36 8.16 2.27
C ALA A 93 -5.38 9.30 2.25
N SER A 94 -5.80 9.75 1.05
CA SER A 94 -6.77 10.84 0.94
C SER A 94 -8.21 10.33 1.01
N GLU A 95 -9.17 11.23 1.21
CA GLU A 95 -10.60 10.93 1.05
C GLU A 95 -10.95 10.61 -0.40
N GLN A 96 -10.20 11.17 -1.34
CA GLN A 96 -10.44 11.06 -2.77
C GLN A 96 -10.21 9.63 -3.26
N GLN A 97 -11.17 9.15 -4.03
CA GLN A 97 -11.14 7.85 -4.70
C GLN A 97 -11.55 8.02 -6.16
N VAL A 98 -11.02 7.17 -6.99
CA VAL A 98 -11.27 7.15 -8.43
C VAL A 98 -11.62 5.74 -8.91
N GLN A 99 -12.10 5.65 -10.13
CA GLN A 99 -12.17 4.41 -10.88
C GLN A 99 -11.01 4.38 -11.89
N ILE A 100 -10.36 3.24 -12.01
CA ILE A 100 -9.36 3.00 -13.06
C ILE A 100 -9.94 2.06 -14.10
N VAL A 101 -9.67 2.36 -15.38
CA VAL A 101 -10.26 1.65 -16.52
C VAL A 101 -9.15 1.15 -17.43
N GLY A 102 -9.20 -0.12 -17.73
CA GLY A 102 -8.36 -0.81 -18.71
C GLY A 102 -9.18 -1.39 -19.87
N PRO A 103 -8.53 -2.08 -20.82
CA PRO A 103 -9.20 -2.61 -22.02
C PRO A 103 -10.29 -3.65 -21.74
N ARG A 104 -10.22 -4.40 -20.64
CA ARG A 104 -11.15 -5.50 -20.33
C ARG A 104 -12.10 -5.21 -19.18
N GLY A 105 -11.78 -4.20 -18.36
CA GLY A 105 -12.60 -3.92 -17.20
C GLY A 105 -12.17 -2.66 -16.47
N SER A 106 -12.81 -2.44 -15.34
CA SER A 106 -12.53 -1.31 -14.48
C SER A 106 -12.52 -1.73 -13.01
N ILE A 107 -11.81 -0.97 -12.19
CA ILE A 107 -11.73 -1.16 -10.74
C ILE A 107 -12.12 0.15 -10.07
N SER A 108 -13.13 0.12 -9.24
CA SER A 108 -13.63 1.28 -8.48
C SER A 108 -12.96 1.37 -7.10
N ASN A 109 -13.18 2.52 -6.44
CA ASN A 109 -12.71 2.78 -5.08
C ASN A 109 -11.18 2.71 -4.94
N VAL A 110 -10.46 3.10 -6.00
CA VAL A 110 -9.00 3.22 -5.97
C VAL A 110 -8.65 4.51 -5.24
N ARG A 111 -8.02 4.38 -4.10
CA ARG A 111 -7.67 5.51 -3.25
C ARG A 111 -6.47 6.28 -3.80
N ILE A 112 -6.55 7.60 -3.67
CA ILE A 112 -5.41 8.46 -3.99
C ILE A 112 -4.58 8.66 -2.73
N LEU A 113 -3.27 8.50 -2.85
CA LEU A 113 -2.32 8.80 -1.79
C LEU A 113 -1.72 10.19 -2.02
N GLY A 114 -1.63 10.95 -0.95
CA GLY A 114 -1.02 12.26 -0.91
C GLY A 114 0.32 12.29 -0.17
N PRO A 115 1.03 13.39 -0.31
CA PRO A 115 0.69 14.61 -1.07
C PRO A 115 0.72 14.42 -2.59
N GLU A 116 0.26 15.42 -3.33
CA GLU A 116 0.34 15.47 -4.78
C GLU A 116 1.80 15.35 -5.25
N ARG A 117 2.01 14.67 -6.37
CA ARG A 117 3.34 14.42 -6.94
C ARG A 117 3.54 15.19 -8.25
N SER A 118 4.79 15.28 -8.70
CA SER A 118 5.12 15.88 -9.99
C SER A 118 4.64 15.08 -11.21
N LYS A 119 4.30 13.79 -11.01
CA LYS A 119 3.75 12.90 -12.04
C LYS A 119 2.71 11.97 -11.44
N SER A 120 1.63 11.74 -12.21
CA SER A 120 0.61 10.77 -11.82
C SER A 120 1.05 9.35 -12.14
N GLN A 121 0.70 8.44 -11.25
CA GLN A 121 1.01 7.01 -11.36
C GLN A 121 -0.06 6.19 -10.66
N VAL A 122 -0.34 5.01 -11.17
CA VAL A 122 -1.25 4.03 -10.56
C VAL A 122 -0.50 2.75 -10.30
N GLU A 123 -0.61 2.24 -9.10
CA GLU A 123 0.02 1.00 -8.67
C GLU A 123 -1.05 -0.06 -8.43
N VAL A 124 -0.86 -1.23 -9.04
CA VAL A 124 -1.81 -2.35 -8.97
C VAL A 124 -1.07 -3.66 -8.73
N SER A 125 -1.79 -4.65 -8.19
CA SER A 125 -1.30 -6.02 -8.13
C SER A 125 -1.39 -6.71 -9.49
N ARG A 126 -0.84 -7.92 -9.61
CA ARG A 126 -0.99 -8.73 -10.82
C ARG A 126 -2.44 -9.12 -11.08
N THR A 127 -3.17 -9.50 -10.02
CA THR A 127 -4.60 -9.84 -10.12
C THR A 127 -5.43 -8.66 -10.63
N ASP A 128 -5.18 -7.46 -10.12
CA ASP A 128 -5.81 -6.22 -10.62
C ASP A 128 -5.49 -5.97 -12.09
N ALA A 129 -4.22 -6.14 -12.48
CA ALA A 129 -3.77 -5.96 -13.86
C ALA A 129 -4.46 -6.94 -14.82
N LEU A 130 -4.66 -8.19 -14.41
CA LEU A 130 -5.43 -9.18 -15.17
C LEU A 130 -6.90 -8.77 -15.32
N ALA A 131 -7.53 -8.26 -14.27
CA ALA A 131 -8.91 -7.76 -14.32
C ALA A 131 -9.05 -6.56 -15.27
N LEU A 132 -8.07 -5.67 -15.30
CA LEU A 132 -8.01 -4.54 -16.24
C LEU A 132 -7.68 -4.98 -17.68
N GLY A 133 -7.10 -6.16 -17.88
CA GLY A 133 -6.66 -6.64 -19.18
C GLY A 133 -5.36 -6.01 -19.67
N VAL A 134 -4.45 -5.70 -18.76
CA VAL A 134 -3.15 -5.07 -19.04
C VAL A 134 -2.00 -5.87 -18.45
N THR A 135 -0.80 -5.64 -18.94
CA THR A 135 0.43 -6.24 -18.39
C THR A 135 1.40 -5.12 -18.07
N PRO A 136 1.21 -4.42 -16.95
CA PRO A 136 2.11 -3.34 -16.56
C PRO A 136 3.46 -3.90 -16.12
N PRO A 137 4.55 -3.16 -16.36
CA PRO A 137 5.87 -3.54 -15.90
C PRO A 137 5.99 -3.45 -14.37
N ILE A 138 6.94 -4.22 -13.81
CA ILE A 138 7.36 -4.07 -12.41
C ILE A 138 8.39 -2.95 -12.36
N LEU A 139 8.08 -1.85 -11.68
CA LEU A 139 8.94 -0.67 -11.58
C LEU A 139 8.95 -0.12 -10.16
N GLN A 140 9.97 0.67 -9.86
CA GLN A 140 9.94 1.54 -8.68
C GLN A 140 8.96 2.70 -8.91
N SER A 141 8.26 3.13 -7.86
CA SER A 141 7.28 4.24 -7.92
C SER A 141 7.84 5.57 -8.45
N VAL A 142 9.16 5.73 -8.44
CA VAL A 142 9.84 6.92 -8.99
C VAL A 142 10.19 6.82 -10.48
N ASN A 143 10.07 5.63 -11.08
CA ASN A 143 10.38 5.40 -12.49
C ASN A 143 9.18 5.77 -13.37
N HIS A 144 9.02 7.05 -13.61
CA HIS A 144 7.95 7.57 -14.44
C HIS A 144 8.19 7.35 -15.95
N GLY A 145 7.10 7.30 -16.74
CA GLY A 145 7.18 7.26 -18.20
C GLY A 145 7.52 5.89 -18.78
N LYS A 146 7.36 4.81 -18.01
CA LYS A 146 7.61 3.44 -18.46
C LYS A 146 6.47 2.48 -18.14
N GLY A 147 5.37 2.98 -17.58
CA GLY A 147 4.21 2.18 -17.21
C GLY A 147 3.35 1.78 -18.41
N ALA A 148 2.28 1.06 -18.14
CA ALA A 148 1.24 0.76 -19.12
C ALA A 148 0.18 1.89 -19.15
N PRO A 149 -0.65 1.97 -20.20
CA PRO A 149 -1.73 2.93 -20.27
C PRO A 149 -2.86 2.60 -19.28
N VAL A 150 -3.49 3.65 -18.76
CA VAL A 150 -4.67 3.57 -17.89
C VAL A 150 -5.51 4.81 -18.01
N THR A 151 -6.83 4.67 -17.93
CA THR A 151 -7.74 5.81 -17.79
C THR A 151 -8.20 5.90 -16.34
N ILE A 152 -8.06 7.09 -15.76
CA ILE A 152 -8.54 7.40 -14.40
C ILE A 152 -9.82 8.21 -14.55
N VAL A 153 -10.87 7.81 -13.85
CA VAL A 153 -12.18 8.48 -13.87
C VAL A 153 -12.50 8.95 -12.45
N GLY A 154 -12.69 10.22 -12.30
CA GLY A 154 -13.14 10.88 -11.08
C GLY A 154 -14.57 11.40 -11.21
N PRO A 155 -15.13 12.02 -10.15
CA PRO A 155 -16.51 12.50 -10.15
C PRO A 155 -16.76 13.70 -11.09
N LYS A 156 -15.72 14.39 -11.56
CA LYS A 156 -15.82 15.60 -12.40
C LYS A 156 -15.22 15.44 -13.79
N GLY A 157 -14.39 14.44 -14.00
CA GLY A 157 -13.74 14.23 -15.29
C GLY A 157 -12.93 12.96 -15.35
N SER A 158 -12.16 12.80 -16.42
CA SER A 158 -11.28 11.67 -16.62
C SER A 158 -9.95 12.10 -17.22
N VAL A 159 -8.91 11.32 -16.97
CA VAL A 159 -7.57 11.51 -17.50
C VAL A 159 -7.08 10.20 -18.09
N HIS A 160 -6.61 10.22 -19.34
CA HIS A 160 -5.92 9.09 -19.94
C HIS A 160 -4.41 9.25 -19.84
N LEU A 161 -3.75 8.33 -19.17
CA LEU A 161 -2.30 8.30 -18.98
C LEU A 161 -1.70 7.16 -19.79
N LYS A 162 -0.73 7.45 -20.66
CA LYS A 162 -0.16 6.46 -21.60
C LYS A 162 0.84 5.52 -20.94
N ASP A 163 1.45 5.91 -19.81
CA ASP A 163 2.64 5.30 -19.25
C ASP A 163 2.68 5.33 -17.71
N ALA A 164 1.52 5.30 -17.07
CA ALA A 164 1.38 5.56 -15.64
C ALA A 164 1.01 4.33 -14.79
N LEU A 165 0.54 3.23 -15.39
CA LEU A 165 0.15 2.04 -14.65
C LEU A 165 1.36 1.12 -14.47
N ILE A 166 1.68 0.79 -13.22
CA ILE A 166 2.78 -0.10 -12.86
C ILE A 166 2.34 -1.18 -11.87
N ARG A 167 3.15 -2.21 -11.76
CA ARG A 167 3.23 -3.03 -10.55
C ARG A 167 4.43 -2.53 -9.77
N ALA A 168 4.19 -2.07 -8.53
CA ALA A 168 5.29 -1.59 -7.71
C ALA A 168 6.25 -2.76 -7.39
N LYS A 169 7.55 -2.54 -7.57
CA LYS A 169 8.56 -3.49 -7.12
C LYS A 169 8.49 -3.55 -5.60
N ARG A 170 8.40 -4.77 -5.04
CA ARG A 170 8.47 -4.95 -3.58
C ARG A 170 9.76 -4.35 -3.05
N HIS A 171 9.67 -3.63 -1.94
CA HIS A 171 10.80 -2.89 -1.41
C HIS A 171 10.69 -2.72 0.10
N VAL A 172 11.81 -2.42 0.71
CA VAL A 172 11.90 -2.04 2.11
C VAL A 172 12.56 -0.66 2.19
N HIS A 173 11.95 0.22 2.98
CA HIS A 173 12.53 1.49 3.37
C HIS A 173 13.39 1.31 4.62
N PHE A 174 14.54 2.00 4.67
CA PHE A 174 15.37 2.10 5.85
C PHE A 174 15.94 3.52 5.95
N HIS A 175 16.07 4.01 7.18
CA HIS A 175 17.01 5.09 7.47
C HIS A 175 18.43 4.58 7.20
N PRO A 176 19.40 5.43 6.78
CA PRO A 176 20.78 4.99 6.54
C PRO A 176 21.41 4.23 7.70
N ASP A 177 21.16 4.65 8.96
CA ASP A 177 21.67 3.98 10.15
C ASP A 177 21.06 2.59 10.36
N GLU A 178 19.77 2.42 10.04
CA GLU A 178 19.09 1.12 10.07
C GLU A 178 19.67 0.17 9.02
N ALA A 179 19.86 0.68 7.80
CA ALA A 179 20.47 -0.09 6.70
C ALA A 179 21.90 -0.52 7.04
N ALA A 180 22.71 0.38 7.63
CA ALA A 180 24.07 0.08 8.05
C ALA A 180 24.11 -1.03 9.13
N LEU A 181 23.23 -0.95 10.13
CA LEU A 181 23.12 -1.99 11.16
C LEU A 181 22.70 -3.35 10.58
N MET A 182 21.78 -3.34 9.61
CA MET A 182 21.32 -4.53 8.91
C MET A 182 22.33 -5.05 7.89
N GLY A 183 23.41 -4.33 7.61
CA GLY A 183 24.46 -4.70 6.67
C GLY A 183 24.04 -4.64 5.20
N VAL A 184 23.11 -3.76 4.86
CA VAL A 184 22.59 -3.53 3.51
C VAL A 184 22.75 -2.07 3.11
N LYS A 185 22.61 -1.77 1.83
CA LYS A 185 22.70 -0.41 1.27
C LYS A 185 21.62 -0.15 0.24
N ASP A 186 21.44 1.09 -0.11
CA ASP A 186 20.51 1.51 -1.17
C ASP A 186 20.76 0.76 -2.49
N GLY A 187 19.68 0.27 -3.09
CA GLY A 187 19.72 -0.50 -4.33
C GLY A 187 20.02 -1.98 -4.18
N ASP A 188 20.39 -2.48 -3.01
CA ASP A 188 20.55 -3.92 -2.80
C ASP A 188 19.21 -4.66 -3.01
N GLU A 189 19.28 -5.88 -3.51
CA GLU A 189 18.15 -6.81 -3.57
C GLU A 189 18.39 -7.96 -2.58
N VAL A 190 17.50 -8.06 -1.60
CA VAL A 190 17.67 -8.95 -0.46
C VAL A 190 16.50 -9.91 -0.31
N PRO A 191 16.71 -11.10 0.25
CA PRO A 191 15.62 -11.97 0.67
C PRO A 191 15.05 -11.49 2.00
N VAL A 192 13.71 -11.49 2.09
CA VAL A 192 12.98 -11.11 3.30
C VAL A 192 11.97 -12.20 3.65
N GLU A 193 11.96 -12.62 4.89
CA GLU A 193 11.03 -13.60 5.44
C GLU A 193 9.79 -12.92 6.02
N LEU A 194 8.64 -13.51 5.74
CA LEU A 194 7.35 -13.22 6.35
C LEU A 194 6.90 -14.45 7.13
N PRO A 195 7.26 -14.57 8.42
CA PRO A 195 7.00 -15.77 9.22
C PRO A 195 5.57 -15.74 9.77
N VAL A 196 4.57 -15.88 8.90
CA VAL A 196 3.16 -15.75 9.27
C VAL A 196 2.51 -17.14 9.37
N GLY A 197 2.25 -17.61 10.61
CA GLY A 197 1.54 -18.85 10.85
C GLY A 197 2.05 -20.01 10.00
N ASP A 198 1.13 -20.80 9.43
CA ASP A 198 1.44 -21.96 8.60
C ASP A 198 1.76 -21.62 7.13
N GLN A 199 1.64 -20.35 6.74
CA GLN A 199 1.84 -19.89 5.37
C GLN A 199 3.00 -18.91 5.21
N GLY A 200 3.91 -18.90 6.17
CA GLY A 200 5.13 -18.09 6.09
C GLY A 200 5.90 -18.34 4.79
N LEU A 201 6.47 -17.30 4.22
CA LEU A 201 7.21 -17.38 2.97
C LEU A 201 8.42 -16.44 2.96
N VAL A 202 9.34 -16.69 2.03
CA VAL A 202 10.47 -15.82 1.75
C VAL A 202 10.25 -15.13 0.41
N LEU A 203 10.30 -13.81 0.41
CA LEU A 203 10.28 -13.00 -0.79
C LEU A 203 11.71 -12.66 -1.19
N TYR A 204 12.12 -13.10 -2.39
CA TYR A 204 13.39 -12.73 -2.99
C TYR A 204 13.30 -11.41 -3.74
N ASN A 205 14.45 -10.78 -4.02
CA ASN A 205 14.55 -9.54 -4.80
C ASN A 205 13.74 -8.39 -4.19
N VAL A 206 13.72 -8.28 -2.86
CA VAL A 206 13.18 -7.11 -2.17
C VAL A 206 14.20 -5.99 -2.27
N LEU A 207 13.82 -4.89 -2.90
CA LEU A 207 14.68 -3.74 -3.12
C LEU A 207 14.85 -2.95 -1.83
N VAL A 208 16.08 -2.73 -1.41
CA VAL A 208 16.42 -1.81 -0.32
C VAL A 208 16.41 -0.37 -0.85
N ARG A 209 15.71 0.52 -0.16
CA ARG A 209 15.67 1.95 -0.43
C ARG A 209 16.03 2.71 0.85
N THR A 210 16.99 3.60 0.77
CA THR A 210 17.41 4.40 1.92
C THR A 210 17.19 5.90 1.69
N HIS A 211 16.74 6.58 2.72
CA HIS A 211 16.61 8.04 2.77
C HIS A 211 16.57 8.49 4.22
N ASP A 212 17.00 9.71 4.50
CA ASP A 212 17.02 10.26 5.87
C ASP A 212 15.64 10.39 6.49
N ASP A 213 14.59 10.54 5.67
CA ASP A 213 13.20 10.61 6.12
C ASP A 213 12.51 9.23 6.18
N PHE A 214 13.21 8.14 5.87
CA PHE A 214 12.64 6.82 5.91
C PHE A 214 12.77 6.17 7.28
N HIS A 215 11.82 5.31 7.58
CA HIS A 215 11.84 4.39 8.71
C HIS A 215 11.61 2.98 8.19
N ALA A 216 12.15 1.99 8.91
CA ALA A 216 12.07 0.59 8.52
C ALA A 216 10.64 0.14 8.27
N GLU A 217 10.30 -0.12 7.02
CA GLU A 217 8.98 -0.57 6.59
C GLU A 217 9.05 -1.27 5.24
N MET A 218 8.52 -2.48 5.15
CA MET A 218 8.41 -3.22 3.90
C MET A 218 7.06 -2.97 3.23
N HIS A 219 7.09 -2.85 1.91
CA HIS A 219 5.92 -2.69 1.06
C HIS A 219 5.83 -3.84 0.07
N ILE A 220 4.69 -4.53 0.09
CA ILE A 220 4.33 -5.61 -0.83
C ILE A 220 2.95 -5.36 -1.42
N ASP A 221 2.64 -5.97 -2.56
CA ASP A 221 1.31 -5.84 -3.14
C ASP A 221 0.27 -6.77 -2.47
N THR A 222 -0.99 -6.63 -2.86
CA THR A 222 -2.11 -7.42 -2.30
C THR A 222 -1.96 -8.92 -2.58
N ASP A 223 -1.43 -9.31 -3.74
CA ASP A 223 -1.26 -10.71 -4.10
C ASP A 223 -0.19 -11.36 -3.21
N GLU A 224 0.91 -10.65 -2.97
CA GLU A 224 2.01 -11.08 -2.10
C GLU A 224 1.57 -11.19 -0.64
N GLY A 225 0.83 -10.20 -0.15
CA GLY A 225 0.28 -10.21 1.21
C GLY A 225 -0.74 -11.33 1.43
N ASN A 226 -1.61 -11.57 0.44
CA ASN A 226 -2.56 -12.68 0.49
C ASN A 226 -1.85 -14.04 0.46
N ALA A 227 -0.81 -14.20 -0.37
CA ALA A 227 -0.04 -15.43 -0.43
C ALA A 227 0.64 -15.76 0.91
N ALA A 228 1.11 -14.73 1.62
CA ALA A 228 1.71 -14.88 2.94
C ALA A 228 0.69 -15.04 4.07
N GLY A 229 -0.60 -14.72 3.83
CA GLY A 229 -1.58 -14.59 4.91
C GLY A 229 -1.24 -13.48 5.89
N LEU A 230 -0.62 -12.39 5.43
CA LEU A 230 -0.09 -11.32 6.27
C LEU A 230 -1.21 -10.59 7.02
N PRO A 231 -1.23 -10.63 8.37
CA PRO A 231 -2.22 -9.90 9.15
C PRO A 231 -1.87 -8.40 9.25
N PRO A 232 -2.84 -7.54 9.63
CA PRO A 232 -2.54 -6.17 10.00
C PRO A 232 -1.45 -6.12 11.09
N GLY A 233 -0.43 -5.27 10.89
CA GLY A 233 0.72 -5.18 11.80
C GLY A 233 1.70 -6.34 11.70
N GLY A 234 1.62 -7.14 10.66
CA GLY A 234 2.58 -8.21 10.38
C GLY A 234 4.00 -7.68 10.22
N LYS A 235 4.96 -8.54 10.53
CA LYS A 235 6.39 -8.20 10.50
C LYS A 235 7.13 -8.98 9.44
N ALA A 236 8.22 -8.36 8.99
CA ALA A 236 9.19 -8.93 8.06
C ALA A 236 10.57 -8.99 8.70
N PHE A 237 11.38 -9.96 8.27
CA PHE A 237 12.73 -10.17 8.75
C PHE A 237 13.70 -10.26 7.58
N LEU A 238 14.75 -9.46 7.63
CA LEU A 238 15.82 -9.56 6.65
C LEU A 238 16.58 -10.88 6.83
N LEU A 239 16.66 -11.68 5.79
CA LEU A 239 17.51 -12.87 5.80
C LEU A 239 18.93 -12.46 5.42
N SER A 240 19.78 -12.29 6.43
CA SER A 240 21.20 -12.04 6.21
C SER A 240 21.93 -13.33 5.82
N PRO A 241 22.89 -13.27 4.88
CA PRO A 241 23.80 -14.39 4.64
C PRO A 241 24.56 -14.84 5.90
N ARG A 242 24.68 -13.96 6.89
CA ARG A 242 25.33 -14.23 8.18
C ARG A 242 24.44 -15.00 9.17
N SER A 243 23.15 -15.04 8.99
CA SER A 243 22.21 -15.72 9.91
C SER A 243 22.14 -17.23 9.74
N GLY A 244 22.89 -17.81 8.81
CA GLY A 244 22.96 -19.26 8.62
C GLY A 244 21.66 -19.91 8.10
N ILE A 245 20.64 -19.15 7.79
CA ILE A 245 19.31 -19.62 7.35
C ILE A 245 19.30 -20.04 5.86
N CYS A 246 20.44 -20.08 5.20
CA CYS A 246 20.55 -20.79 3.92
C CYS A 246 20.55 -22.33 4.10
N GLN A 247 19.96 -22.85 5.16
CA GLN A 247 19.81 -24.31 5.36
C GLN A 247 18.53 -24.87 4.72
N ILE A 248 17.67 -24.05 4.13
CA ILE A 248 16.44 -24.52 3.46
C ILE A 248 16.69 -24.92 1.99
N CYS A 249 17.87 -24.68 1.46
CA CYS A 249 18.27 -25.17 0.13
C CYS A 249 19.06 -26.49 0.22
N ARG A 250 18.51 -27.50 0.94
CA ARG A 250 19.02 -28.88 0.84
C ARG A 250 17.87 -29.84 0.64
#